data_998309868ef073940dcb79cf1732e5bb
#
_entry.id   998309868ef073940dcb79cf1732e5bb
#
_cell.length_a   1.000
_cell.length_b   1.000
_cell.length_c   1.000
_cell.angle_alpha   90.00
_cell.angle_beta   90.00
_cell.angle_gamma   90.00
#
_symmetry.space_group_name_H-M   'P 1'
#
loop_
_entity.id
_entity.type
_entity.pdbx_description
1 polymer ?
#
loop_
_entity_poly.entity_id
_entity_poly.type
_entity_poly.pdbx_seq_one_letter_code
_entity_poly.pdbx_strand_id
1 'polypeptide(L)'
;NKILEKRALLDKMPPYQAGGEMIKTVSFEQTTFNQLPHKFEAGTPNIAGVIAFGSALEFLEQQDHLGLVAYENALTSYCFSELSSIPTLKFLVDEAPNIPLFSFTLPGHHNHDIAAALDSVGIAVRAGHHCTMPLMQYLNVAGCIRLSLSAYNSVQEIDFVIEQLKKLTQTVITGSQPASLSLDNKAASCSSSEIARLTVDDIYSMFAKAKSWDSKHREIMLLGKKQLPMAVEDKTPLSLIAGCESHAWLVSDINAAGVYRFKADSEAKVIRGLLAIILAAVDNKTAAEIHAFDMNNYFSDLGLLQHLSPSRGNGVRAIVQKIQQLIAE
;
A
#
# COMPACT_ATOMS: atom_id res chain seq x y z
N ASN A 1 27.09 7.40 -8.47
CA ASN A 1 26.68 7.60 -9.89
C ASN A 1 27.88 8.20 -10.63
N LYS A 2 28.68 7.35 -11.27
CA LYS A 2 29.75 7.83 -12.14
C LYS A 2 29.10 8.15 -13.50
N ILE A 3 28.62 9.38 -13.65
CA ILE A 3 28.15 9.86 -14.95
C ILE A 3 29.41 10.16 -15.77
N LEU A 4 29.64 9.38 -16.81
CA LEU A 4 30.71 9.63 -17.77
C LEU A 4 30.23 10.68 -18.78
N GLU A 5 30.57 11.93 -18.51
CA GLU A 5 30.21 13.05 -19.37
C GLU A 5 31.44 13.60 -20.11
N LYS A 6 31.21 14.19 -21.30
CA LYS A 6 32.26 14.91 -22.01
C LYS A 6 32.63 16.18 -21.24
N ARG A 7 33.91 16.28 -20.82
CA ARG A 7 34.41 17.42 -20.05
C ARG A 7 34.00 18.77 -20.63
N ALA A 8 34.06 18.92 -21.95
CA ALA A 8 33.67 20.16 -22.63
C ALA A 8 32.19 20.56 -22.44
N LEU A 9 31.28 19.61 -22.16
CA LEU A 9 29.90 19.90 -21.82
C LEU A 9 29.80 20.35 -20.36
N LEU A 10 30.45 19.66 -19.45
CA LEU A 10 30.48 20.00 -18.02
C LEU A 10 31.06 21.39 -17.78
N ASP A 11 32.10 21.76 -18.51
CA ASP A 11 32.69 23.09 -18.43
C ASP A 11 31.71 24.21 -18.80
N LYS A 12 30.80 23.97 -19.73
CA LYS A 12 29.78 24.93 -20.20
C LYS A 12 28.52 24.96 -19.33
N MET A 13 28.21 23.85 -18.62
CA MET A 13 27.00 23.76 -17.81
C MET A 13 27.11 24.68 -16.58
N PRO A 14 26.01 25.34 -16.16
CA PRO A 14 25.95 26.01 -14.86
C PRO A 14 25.98 24.97 -13.73
N PRO A 15 26.46 25.35 -12.53
CA PRO A 15 26.32 24.50 -11.34
C PRO A 15 24.85 24.21 -11.06
N TYR A 16 24.53 22.99 -10.60
CA TYR A 16 23.19 22.60 -10.22
C TYR A 16 22.81 23.08 -8.81
N GLN A 17 23.80 23.03 -7.88
CA GLN A 17 23.65 23.48 -6.50
C GLN A 17 24.73 24.48 -6.17
N ALA A 18 24.45 25.41 -5.27
CA ALA A 18 25.41 26.36 -4.74
C ALA A 18 25.71 26.06 -3.27
N GLY A 19 26.97 26.29 -2.87
CA GLY A 19 27.41 26.03 -1.50
C GLY A 19 28.93 26.23 -1.36
N GLY A 20 29.49 25.87 -0.23
CA GLY A 20 30.92 25.84 -0.02
C GLY A 20 31.65 24.93 -1.00
N GLU A 21 32.95 25.11 -1.17
CA GLU A 21 33.89 24.32 -1.99
C GLU A 21 33.65 24.44 -3.51
N MET A 22 32.42 24.60 -4.01
CA MET A 22 32.12 24.71 -5.43
C MET A 22 32.36 26.11 -6.02
N ILE A 23 32.44 27.15 -5.18
CA ILE A 23 32.72 28.53 -5.54
C ILE A 23 34.21 28.81 -5.44
N LYS A 24 34.73 29.66 -6.33
CA LYS A 24 36.11 30.18 -6.32
C LYS A 24 36.15 31.58 -5.70
N THR A 25 35.30 32.47 -6.18
CA THR A 25 35.14 33.83 -5.64
C THR A 25 33.69 34.24 -5.65
N VAL A 26 33.26 35.03 -4.66
CA VAL A 26 31.93 35.63 -4.57
C VAL A 26 32.05 37.09 -4.25
N SER A 27 31.37 37.94 -5.02
CA SER A 27 31.14 39.35 -4.70
C SER A 27 29.66 39.68 -4.95
N PHE A 28 29.24 40.93 -4.70
CA PHE A 28 27.90 41.38 -5.01
C PHE A 28 27.64 41.45 -6.51
N GLU A 29 28.68 41.60 -7.31
CA GLU A 29 28.59 41.76 -8.77
C GLU A 29 28.74 40.44 -9.50
N GLN A 30 29.55 39.51 -8.97
CA GLN A 30 29.91 38.28 -9.68
C GLN A 30 30.26 37.11 -8.75
N THR A 31 29.86 35.92 -9.18
CA THR A 31 30.33 34.64 -8.60
C THR A 31 31.10 33.86 -9.66
N THR A 32 32.30 33.37 -9.28
CA THR A 32 33.08 32.44 -10.10
C THR A 32 33.12 31.07 -9.45
N PHE A 33 33.21 30.03 -10.24
CA PHE A 33 33.12 28.63 -9.78
C PHE A 33 34.49 27.93 -9.88
N ASN A 34 34.67 26.92 -9.06
CA ASN A 34 35.83 26.06 -9.10
C ASN A 34 35.85 25.21 -10.38
N GLN A 35 37.01 24.59 -10.66
CA GLN A 35 37.18 23.66 -11.74
C GLN A 35 36.45 22.34 -11.46
N LEU A 36 36.20 21.56 -12.49
CA LEU A 36 35.70 20.19 -12.38
C LEU A 36 36.67 19.31 -11.59
N PRO A 37 36.20 18.43 -10.71
CA PRO A 37 34.79 18.10 -10.45
C PRO A 37 34.12 19.03 -9.42
N HIS A 38 34.86 19.83 -8.66
CA HIS A 38 34.36 20.63 -7.54
C HIS A 38 33.25 21.61 -7.89
N LYS A 39 33.21 22.07 -9.14
CA LYS A 39 32.11 22.91 -9.66
C LYS A 39 30.71 22.32 -9.40
N PHE A 40 30.57 21.01 -9.33
CA PHE A 40 29.30 20.30 -9.11
C PHE A 40 29.20 19.64 -7.74
N GLU A 41 30.16 19.92 -6.83
CA GLU A 41 30.22 19.36 -5.48
C GLU A 41 30.00 20.48 -4.45
N ALA A 42 28.74 20.77 -4.14
CA ALA A 42 28.38 21.85 -3.23
C ALA A 42 28.41 21.35 -1.76
N GLY A 43 29.28 21.94 -0.95
CA GLY A 43 29.46 21.62 0.45
C GLY A 43 30.27 20.35 0.69
N THR A 44 30.40 19.95 1.95
CA THR A 44 31.12 18.73 2.33
C THR A 44 30.49 17.50 1.68
N PRO A 45 31.25 16.69 0.93
CA PRO A 45 30.74 15.50 0.29
C PRO A 45 30.32 14.44 1.31
N ASN A 46 29.45 13.50 0.92
CA ASN A 46 29.09 12.35 1.74
C ASN A 46 30.25 11.35 1.82
N ILE A 47 31.27 11.68 2.61
CA ILE A 47 32.54 10.92 2.73
C ILE A 47 32.23 9.47 3.15
N ALA A 48 31.45 9.29 4.22
CA ALA A 48 31.12 7.98 4.75
C ALA A 48 30.37 7.11 3.71
N GLY A 49 29.42 7.71 2.97
CA GLY A 49 28.68 7.01 1.93
C GLY A 49 29.55 6.61 0.74
N VAL A 50 30.52 7.45 0.36
CA VAL A 50 31.47 7.13 -0.73
C VAL A 50 32.39 5.98 -0.35
N ILE A 51 32.93 5.99 0.89
CA ILE A 51 33.78 4.90 1.40
C ILE A 51 32.97 3.59 1.48
N ALA A 52 31.76 3.65 2.07
CA ALA A 52 30.90 2.48 2.17
C ALA A 52 30.49 1.92 0.79
N PHE A 53 30.30 2.80 -0.19
CA PHE A 53 30.03 2.39 -1.58
C PHE A 53 31.22 1.68 -2.21
N GLY A 54 32.46 2.12 -1.93
CA GLY A 54 33.68 1.42 -2.34
C GLY A 54 33.71 -0.01 -1.79
N SER A 55 33.48 -0.18 -0.49
CA SER A 55 33.43 -1.51 0.14
C SER A 55 32.31 -2.40 -0.43
N ALA A 56 31.17 -1.82 -0.77
CA ALA A 56 30.09 -2.57 -1.43
C ALA A 56 30.47 -3.04 -2.84
N LEU A 57 31.22 -2.22 -3.60
CA LEU A 57 31.72 -2.61 -4.92
C LEU A 57 32.75 -3.73 -4.80
N GLU A 58 33.71 -3.61 -3.85
CA GLU A 58 34.68 -4.67 -3.57
C GLU A 58 34.01 -6.00 -3.19
N PHE A 59 32.97 -5.93 -2.35
CA PHE A 59 32.17 -7.12 -2.02
C PHE A 59 31.56 -7.77 -3.28
N LEU A 60 30.96 -6.96 -4.16
CA LEU A 60 30.37 -7.47 -5.40
C LEU A 60 31.44 -8.06 -6.36
N GLU A 61 32.58 -7.40 -6.50
CA GLU A 61 33.68 -7.88 -7.37
C GLU A 61 34.26 -9.24 -6.94
N GLN A 62 34.16 -9.57 -5.63
CA GLN A 62 34.62 -10.85 -5.09
C GLN A 62 33.62 -12.00 -5.32
N GLN A 63 32.40 -11.71 -5.78
CA GLN A 63 31.40 -12.73 -6.02
C GLN A 63 31.65 -13.45 -7.36
N ASP A 64 31.25 -14.72 -7.43
CA ASP A 64 31.16 -15.46 -8.70
C ASP A 64 29.96 -14.98 -9.53
N HIS A 65 30.15 -13.92 -10.29
CA HIS A 65 29.05 -13.33 -11.09
C HIS A 65 28.40 -14.32 -12.06
N LEU A 66 29.14 -15.22 -12.65
CA LEU A 66 28.61 -16.23 -13.59
C LEU A 66 27.78 -17.27 -12.85
N GLY A 67 28.26 -17.74 -11.70
CA GLY A 67 27.53 -18.65 -10.84
C GLY A 67 26.27 -18.03 -10.27
N LEU A 68 26.31 -16.76 -9.83
CA LEU A 68 25.14 -16.04 -9.34
C LEU A 68 24.06 -15.88 -10.41
N VAL A 69 24.43 -15.47 -11.62
CA VAL A 69 23.48 -15.35 -12.75
C VAL A 69 22.86 -16.71 -13.11
N ALA A 70 23.66 -17.77 -13.14
CA ALA A 70 23.15 -19.12 -13.41
C ALA A 70 22.18 -19.57 -12.32
N TYR A 71 22.48 -19.28 -11.04
CA TYR A 71 21.63 -19.61 -9.91
C TYR A 71 20.30 -18.81 -9.94
N GLU A 72 20.36 -17.51 -10.15
CA GLU A 72 19.15 -16.66 -10.26
C GLU A 72 18.26 -17.09 -11.42
N ASN A 73 18.85 -17.47 -12.55
CA ASN A 73 18.09 -18.01 -13.69
C ASN A 73 17.40 -19.33 -13.35
N ALA A 74 18.07 -20.21 -12.61
CA ALA A 74 17.48 -21.47 -12.15
C ALA A 74 16.33 -21.22 -11.17
N LEU A 75 16.51 -20.32 -10.18
CA LEU A 75 15.45 -19.91 -9.26
C LEU A 75 14.27 -19.26 -10.00
N THR A 76 14.55 -18.41 -10.99
CA THR A 76 13.53 -17.75 -11.81
C THR A 76 12.69 -18.76 -12.56
N SER A 77 13.33 -19.72 -13.24
CA SER A 77 12.64 -20.77 -13.99
C SER A 77 11.81 -21.67 -13.08
N TYR A 78 12.36 -22.04 -11.94
CA TYR A 78 11.66 -22.84 -10.93
C TYR A 78 10.43 -22.10 -10.38
N CYS A 79 10.60 -20.88 -9.92
CA CYS A 79 9.52 -20.08 -9.35
C CYS A 79 8.42 -19.82 -10.39
N PHE A 80 8.77 -19.53 -11.64
CA PHE A 80 7.79 -19.34 -12.71
C PHE A 80 6.97 -20.60 -12.96
N SER A 81 7.62 -21.77 -13.01
CA SER A 81 6.95 -23.06 -13.15
C SER A 81 5.98 -23.34 -12.02
N GLU A 82 6.42 -23.12 -10.77
CA GLU A 82 5.58 -23.36 -9.60
C GLU A 82 4.41 -22.37 -9.49
N LEU A 83 4.63 -21.09 -9.75
CA LEU A 83 3.56 -20.09 -9.81
C LEU A 83 2.54 -20.42 -10.91
N SER A 84 3.01 -20.90 -12.08
CA SER A 84 2.16 -21.33 -13.20
C SER A 84 1.29 -22.54 -12.85
N SER A 85 1.69 -23.34 -11.86
CA SER A 85 0.92 -24.48 -11.36
C SER A 85 -0.33 -24.09 -10.55
N ILE A 86 -0.47 -22.79 -10.18
CA ILE A 86 -1.61 -22.29 -9.43
C ILE A 86 -2.70 -21.86 -10.40
N PRO A 87 -3.84 -22.60 -10.53
CA PRO A 87 -4.80 -22.39 -11.61
C PRO A 87 -5.47 -21.02 -11.64
N THR A 88 -5.58 -20.38 -10.47
CA THR A 88 -6.24 -19.08 -10.31
C THR A 88 -5.29 -17.90 -10.47
N LEU A 89 -3.97 -18.13 -10.47
CA LEU A 89 -2.98 -17.09 -10.63
C LEU A 89 -2.93 -16.66 -12.11
N LYS A 90 -2.93 -15.35 -12.33
CA LYS A 90 -2.78 -14.76 -13.66
C LYS A 90 -1.57 -13.84 -13.67
N PHE A 91 -0.59 -14.16 -14.48
CA PHE A 91 0.52 -13.26 -14.74
C PHE A 91 0.05 -12.05 -15.55
N LEU A 92 0.73 -10.90 -15.40
CA LEU A 92 0.51 -9.73 -16.24
C LEU A 92 1.12 -9.91 -17.64
N VAL A 93 2.11 -10.77 -17.75
CA VAL A 93 2.79 -11.15 -19.00
C VAL A 93 2.95 -12.67 -18.97
N ASP A 94 2.50 -13.36 -20.01
CA ASP A 94 2.46 -14.83 -20.05
C ASP A 94 3.84 -15.47 -20.30
N GLU A 95 4.85 -14.67 -20.63
CA GLU A 95 6.21 -15.14 -20.86
C GLU A 95 7.01 -15.22 -19.56
N ALA A 96 7.94 -16.20 -19.51
CA ALA A 96 8.88 -16.29 -18.40
C ALA A 96 9.72 -15.00 -18.28
N PRO A 97 9.86 -14.44 -17.06
CA PRO A 97 10.60 -13.20 -16.90
C PRO A 97 12.11 -13.41 -17.11
N ASN A 98 12.77 -12.41 -17.69
CA ASN A 98 14.22 -12.38 -17.88
C ASN A 98 15.01 -12.03 -16.61
N ILE A 99 14.30 -11.63 -15.55
CA ILE A 99 14.85 -11.28 -14.23
C ILE A 99 13.96 -11.92 -13.16
N PRO A 100 14.48 -12.19 -11.96
CA PRO A 100 13.71 -12.85 -10.88
C PRO A 100 12.63 -11.95 -10.29
N LEU A 101 11.69 -11.49 -11.13
CA LEU A 101 10.59 -10.58 -10.75
C LEU A 101 9.29 -11.04 -11.41
N PHE A 102 8.30 -11.36 -10.59
CA PHE A 102 7.01 -11.92 -11.01
C PHE A 102 5.89 -10.96 -10.67
N SER A 103 5.11 -10.56 -11.69
CA SER A 103 3.95 -9.69 -11.53
C SER A 103 2.69 -10.47 -11.88
N PHE A 104 1.78 -10.59 -10.92
CA PHE A 104 0.58 -11.40 -11.08
C PHE A 104 -0.61 -10.88 -10.28
N THR A 105 -1.79 -11.39 -10.58
CA THR A 105 -3.03 -11.18 -9.83
C THR A 105 -3.62 -12.53 -9.43
N LEU A 106 -4.45 -12.52 -8.39
CA LEU A 106 -5.30 -13.65 -7.99
C LEU A 106 -6.76 -13.19 -8.09
N PRO A 107 -7.47 -13.50 -9.19
CA PRO A 107 -8.87 -13.13 -9.36
C PRO A 107 -9.74 -13.55 -8.17
N GLY A 108 -10.64 -12.67 -7.76
CA GLY A 108 -11.47 -12.87 -6.57
C GLY A 108 -10.84 -12.40 -5.26
N HIS A 109 -9.59 -11.93 -5.30
CA HIS A 109 -8.89 -11.36 -4.14
C HIS A 109 -8.38 -9.96 -4.44
N HIS A 110 -8.43 -9.07 -3.45
CA HIS A 110 -7.76 -7.77 -3.56
C HIS A 110 -6.26 -7.92 -3.31
N ASN A 111 -5.42 -7.29 -4.16
CA ASN A 111 -3.96 -7.44 -4.11
C ASN A 111 -3.36 -7.10 -2.73
N HIS A 112 -3.88 -6.07 -2.05
CA HIS A 112 -3.43 -5.70 -0.71
C HIS A 112 -3.83 -6.71 0.37
N ASP A 113 -4.96 -7.41 0.21
CA ASP A 113 -5.37 -8.46 1.14
C ASP A 113 -4.46 -9.67 1.05
N ILE A 114 -4.02 -10.03 -0.18
CA ILE A 114 -3.04 -11.09 -0.40
C ILE A 114 -1.68 -10.70 0.19
N ALA A 115 -1.22 -9.48 -0.09
CA ALA A 115 0.03 -8.98 0.47
C ALA A 115 0.02 -9.01 2.01
N ALA A 116 -1.09 -8.59 2.63
CA ALA A 116 -1.25 -8.64 4.08
C ALA A 116 -1.28 -10.06 4.64
N ALA A 117 -1.91 -11.00 3.93
CA ALA A 117 -1.94 -12.40 4.33
C ALA A 117 -0.55 -13.04 4.24
N LEU A 118 0.22 -12.74 3.19
CA LEU A 118 1.60 -13.19 3.02
C LEU A 118 2.53 -12.56 4.08
N ASP A 119 2.39 -11.27 4.36
CA ASP A 119 3.14 -10.55 5.39
C ASP A 119 2.94 -11.17 6.78
N SER A 120 1.72 -11.60 7.10
CA SER A 120 1.40 -12.26 8.38
C SER A 120 2.14 -13.58 8.63
N VAL A 121 2.73 -14.17 7.59
CA VAL A 121 3.55 -15.38 7.65
C VAL A 121 5.01 -15.13 7.29
N GLY A 122 5.42 -13.85 7.25
CA GLY A 122 6.81 -13.44 7.02
C GLY A 122 7.23 -13.37 5.55
N ILE A 123 6.29 -13.34 4.61
CA ILE A 123 6.56 -13.21 3.17
C ILE A 123 6.30 -11.77 2.73
N ALA A 124 7.36 -11.05 2.38
CA ALA A 124 7.28 -9.68 1.89
C ALA A 124 7.06 -9.62 0.38
N VAL A 125 5.96 -9.04 -0.06
CA VAL A 125 5.66 -8.75 -1.47
C VAL A 125 5.23 -7.30 -1.63
N ARG A 126 5.25 -6.78 -2.85
CA ARG A 126 4.66 -5.48 -3.15
C ARG A 126 3.29 -5.66 -3.81
N ALA A 127 2.33 -4.81 -3.42
CA ALA A 127 1.00 -4.77 -4.03
C ALA A 127 0.66 -3.34 -4.45
N GLY A 128 -0.14 -3.19 -5.50
CA GLY A 128 -0.66 -1.91 -5.99
C GLY A 128 -0.21 -1.57 -7.41
N HIS A 129 -0.15 -0.28 -7.74
CA HIS A 129 0.15 0.21 -9.09
C HIS A 129 1.65 0.27 -9.42
N HIS A 130 2.54 0.08 -8.44
CA HIS A 130 4.01 0.13 -8.58
C HIS A 130 4.55 1.41 -9.23
N CYS A 131 3.87 2.57 -9.02
CA CYS A 131 4.14 3.86 -9.65
C CYS A 131 3.97 3.86 -11.18
N THR A 132 3.18 2.91 -11.73
CA THR A 132 2.95 2.72 -13.17
C THR A 132 1.46 2.70 -13.50
N MET A 133 0.67 3.64 -12.97
CA MET A 133 -0.79 3.69 -13.20
C MET A 133 -1.19 3.62 -14.69
N PRO A 134 -0.51 4.32 -15.62
CA PRO A 134 -0.84 4.20 -17.04
C PRO A 134 -0.67 2.78 -17.58
N LEU A 135 0.34 2.02 -17.11
CA LEU A 135 0.54 0.63 -17.50
C LEU A 135 -0.57 -0.26 -16.93
N MET A 136 -0.97 -0.06 -15.67
CA MET A 136 -2.09 -0.80 -15.08
C MET A 136 -3.40 -0.57 -15.84
N GLN A 137 -3.66 0.67 -16.24
CA GLN A 137 -4.79 1.03 -17.07
C GLN A 137 -4.73 0.36 -18.45
N TYR A 138 -3.57 0.37 -19.10
CA TYR A 138 -3.36 -0.29 -20.39
C TYR A 138 -3.61 -1.81 -20.31
N LEU A 139 -3.15 -2.45 -19.23
CA LEU A 139 -3.36 -3.87 -18.97
C LEU A 139 -4.77 -4.19 -18.42
N ASN A 140 -5.60 -3.16 -18.19
CA ASN A 140 -6.94 -3.27 -17.62
C ASN A 140 -6.98 -4.03 -16.28
N VAL A 141 -6.03 -3.72 -15.40
CA VAL A 141 -5.96 -4.26 -14.03
C VAL A 141 -5.91 -3.12 -13.01
N ALA A 142 -6.54 -3.32 -11.85
CA ALA A 142 -6.53 -2.34 -10.77
C ALA A 142 -5.18 -2.24 -10.01
N GLY A 143 -4.22 -3.09 -10.36
CA GLY A 143 -2.94 -3.25 -9.74
C GLY A 143 -2.53 -4.71 -9.72
N CYS A 144 -1.33 -5.02 -9.21
CA CYS A 144 -0.84 -6.39 -9.13
C CYS A 144 -0.02 -6.64 -7.86
N ILE A 145 0.30 -7.90 -7.65
CA ILE A 145 1.30 -8.36 -6.69
C ILE A 145 2.61 -8.51 -7.43
N ARG A 146 3.70 -8.09 -6.79
CA ARG A 146 5.05 -8.24 -7.30
C ARG A 146 5.91 -8.99 -6.30
N LEU A 147 6.33 -10.19 -6.67
CA LEU A 147 7.29 -11.03 -5.98
C LEU A 147 8.64 -10.87 -6.65
N SER A 148 9.70 -10.68 -5.87
CA SER A 148 11.08 -10.57 -6.38
C SER A 148 11.97 -11.55 -5.62
N LEU A 149 12.88 -12.20 -6.33
CA LEU A 149 13.91 -13.05 -5.76
C LEU A 149 15.29 -12.43 -6.00
N SER A 150 16.28 -12.91 -5.28
CA SER A 150 17.68 -12.57 -5.48
C SER A 150 18.56 -13.77 -5.16
N ALA A 151 19.86 -13.65 -5.39
CA ALA A 151 20.85 -14.68 -5.19
C ALA A 151 20.92 -15.26 -3.75
N TYR A 152 20.35 -14.59 -2.77
CA TYR A 152 20.28 -15.06 -1.38
C TYR A 152 19.00 -15.85 -1.05
N ASN A 153 18.04 -15.93 -1.99
CA ASN A 153 16.83 -16.73 -1.79
C ASN A 153 17.11 -18.21 -2.13
N SER A 154 16.32 -19.09 -1.54
CA SER A 154 16.42 -20.54 -1.69
C SER A 154 15.16 -21.13 -2.34
N VAL A 155 15.29 -22.34 -2.87
CA VAL A 155 14.16 -23.13 -3.38
C VAL A 155 13.12 -23.37 -2.30
N GLN A 156 13.55 -23.61 -1.05
CA GLN A 156 12.66 -23.84 0.10
C GLN A 156 11.79 -22.61 0.42
N GLU A 157 12.34 -21.40 0.27
CA GLU A 157 11.56 -20.17 0.44
C GLU A 157 10.53 -20.02 -0.69
N ILE A 158 10.87 -20.40 -1.91
CA ILE A 158 9.93 -20.42 -3.03
C ILE A 158 8.80 -21.41 -2.74
N ASP A 159 9.12 -22.64 -2.32
CA ASP A 159 8.12 -23.66 -1.97
C ASP A 159 7.17 -23.16 -0.88
N PHE A 160 7.71 -22.46 0.11
CA PHE A 160 6.90 -21.87 1.19
C PHE A 160 5.94 -20.81 0.65
N VAL A 161 6.41 -19.92 -0.24
CA VAL A 161 5.54 -18.91 -0.89
C VAL A 161 4.42 -19.58 -1.68
N ILE A 162 4.75 -20.60 -2.46
CA ILE A 162 3.79 -21.37 -3.29
C ILE A 162 2.74 -22.04 -2.42
N GLU A 163 3.16 -22.67 -1.32
CA GLU A 163 2.24 -23.30 -0.36
C GLU A 163 1.25 -22.26 0.22
N GLN A 164 1.72 -21.08 0.65
CA GLN A 164 0.85 -20.05 1.19
C GLN A 164 -0.10 -19.49 0.14
N LEU A 165 0.36 -19.26 -1.10
CA LEU A 165 -0.51 -18.84 -2.20
C LEU A 165 -1.57 -19.90 -2.52
N LYS A 166 -1.23 -21.19 -2.57
CA LYS A 166 -2.19 -22.29 -2.75
C LYS A 166 -3.24 -22.32 -1.64
N LYS A 167 -2.86 -22.10 -0.38
CA LYS A 167 -3.81 -22.02 0.75
C LYS A 167 -4.80 -20.86 0.58
N LEU A 168 -4.33 -19.69 0.17
CA LEU A 168 -5.19 -18.52 -0.07
C LEU A 168 -6.21 -18.79 -1.19
N THR A 169 -5.79 -19.47 -2.27
CA THR A 169 -6.68 -19.79 -3.39
C THR A 169 -7.69 -20.89 -3.06
N GLN A 170 -7.33 -21.88 -2.24
CA GLN A 170 -8.22 -22.96 -1.84
C GLN A 170 -9.36 -22.49 -0.92
N THR A 171 -9.14 -21.46 -0.12
CA THR A 171 -10.17 -20.88 0.75
C THR A 171 -11.36 -20.32 -0.04
N VAL A 172 -11.19 -19.99 -1.31
CA VAL A 172 -12.25 -19.56 -2.21
C VAL A 172 -12.98 -20.74 -2.84
N ILE A 173 -12.29 -21.82 -3.17
CA ILE A 173 -12.87 -23.00 -3.84
C ILE A 173 -13.72 -23.82 -2.86
N THR A 174 -13.38 -23.87 -1.59
CA THR A 174 -14.14 -24.60 -0.55
C THR A 174 -15.34 -23.81 0.02
N GLY A 175 -15.69 -22.68 -0.63
CA GLY A 175 -16.97 -22.02 -0.42
C GLY A 175 -17.23 -21.59 1.00
N SER A 176 -16.62 -20.52 1.39
CA SER A 176 -17.39 -19.49 2.06
C SER A 176 -17.80 -18.45 1.00
N GLN A 177 -18.63 -18.87 0.05
CA GLN A 177 -19.69 -17.95 -0.35
C GLN A 177 -20.26 -17.41 0.97
N PRO A 178 -20.45 -16.07 1.14
CA PRO A 178 -21.38 -15.62 2.14
C PRO A 178 -22.62 -16.47 1.88
N ALA A 179 -23.03 -17.24 2.90
CA ALA A 179 -24.14 -18.14 2.78
C ALA A 179 -25.22 -17.41 1.97
N SER A 180 -25.47 -17.88 0.76
CA SER A 180 -26.69 -17.58 0.07
C SER A 180 -27.74 -18.15 1.03
N LEU A 181 -28.25 -17.27 1.88
CA LEU A 181 -29.49 -17.51 2.59
C LEU A 181 -30.47 -17.90 1.49
N SER A 182 -30.71 -19.22 1.37
CA SER A 182 -31.86 -19.72 0.71
C SER A 182 -33.05 -18.91 1.23
N LEU A 183 -33.62 -18.12 0.34
CA LEU A 183 -34.86 -17.41 0.58
C LEU A 183 -35.98 -18.47 0.75
N ASP A 184 -36.02 -19.11 1.91
CA ASP A 184 -37.26 -19.63 2.40
C ASP A 184 -38.08 -18.44 2.88
N ASN A 185 -39.05 -18.05 2.04
CA ASN A 185 -40.12 -17.11 2.33
C ASN A 185 -40.81 -17.49 3.63
N LYS A 186 -40.31 -17.01 4.75
CA LYS A 186 -41.09 -16.78 5.96
C LYS A 186 -40.96 -15.30 6.29
N ALA A 187 -41.98 -14.54 5.91
CA ALA A 187 -42.21 -13.20 6.38
C ALA A 187 -42.27 -13.24 7.92
N ALA A 188 -41.13 -13.05 8.54
CA ALA A 188 -41.01 -12.67 9.94
C ALA A 188 -40.59 -11.18 9.92
N SER A 189 -41.52 -10.34 10.29
CA SER A 189 -41.28 -8.94 10.65
C SER A 189 -40.14 -8.88 11.66
N CYS A 190 -38.94 -8.70 11.19
CA CYS A 190 -37.79 -8.45 12.06
C CYS A 190 -37.70 -6.93 12.22
N SER A 191 -38.24 -6.46 13.36
CA SER A 191 -37.96 -5.16 13.91
C SER A 191 -36.44 -4.90 13.81
N SER A 192 -36.06 -3.72 13.33
CA SER A 192 -34.71 -3.19 13.25
C SER A 192 -33.94 -3.38 14.58
N SER A 193 -33.28 -4.53 14.75
CA SER A 193 -32.30 -4.70 15.79
C SER A 193 -31.12 -3.81 15.44
N GLU A 194 -30.92 -2.75 16.20
CA GLU A 194 -29.72 -1.93 16.20
C GLU A 194 -28.50 -2.85 16.36
N ILE A 195 -27.79 -3.09 15.28
CA ILE A 195 -26.47 -3.72 15.34
C ILE A 195 -25.62 -2.76 16.14
N ALA A 196 -25.11 -3.21 17.31
CA ALA A 196 -24.29 -2.41 18.20
C ALA A 196 -23.12 -1.81 17.41
N ARG A 197 -23.19 -0.51 17.15
CA ARG A 197 -22.16 0.22 16.42
C ARG A 197 -20.97 0.43 17.33
N LEU A 198 -19.77 0.28 16.79
CA LEU A 198 -18.54 0.51 17.51
C LEU A 198 -18.44 1.98 17.91
N THR A 199 -18.03 2.22 19.15
CA THR A 199 -17.72 3.55 19.67
C THR A 199 -16.22 3.82 19.65
N VAL A 200 -15.82 5.07 19.83
CA VAL A 200 -14.40 5.46 19.98
C VAL A 200 -13.74 4.70 21.14
N ASP A 201 -14.47 4.51 22.25
CA ASP A 201 -13.96 3.79 23.42
C ASP A 201 -13.75 2.30 23.15
N ASP A 202 -14.62 1.69 22.33
CA ASP A 202 -14.43 0.32 21.88
C ASP A 202 -13.14 0.16 21.06
N ILE A 203 -12.90 1.11 20.14
CA ILE A 203 -11.69 1.14 19.32
C ILE A 203 -10.45 1.31 20.21
N TYR A 204 -10.45 2.28 21.13
CA TYR A 204 -9.35 2.45 22.09
C TYR A 204 -9.09 1.17 22.90
N SER A 205 -10.14 0.54 23.41
CA SER A 205 -10.05 -0.69 24.19
C SER A 205 -9.46 -1.87 23.38
N MET A 206 -9.80 -1.98 22.11
CA MET A 206 -9.25 -2.98 21.19
C MET A 206 -7.77 -2.73 20.92
N PHE A 207 -7.42 -1.49 20.58
CA PHE A 207 -6.04 -1.12 20.23
C PHE A 207 -5.10 -1.07 21.43
N ALA A 208 -5.59 -0.82 22.64
CA ALA A 208 -4.81 -0.91 23.87
C ALA A 208 -4.32 -2.33 24.15
N LYS A 209 -5.06 -3.36 23.71
CA LYS A 209 -4.67 -4.77 23.83
C LYS A 209 -3.65 -5.18 22.76
N ALA A 210 -3.62 -4.50 21.65
CA ALA A 210 -2.75 -4.78 20.50
C ALA A 210 -1.40 -4.07 20.68
N LYS A 211 -0.41 -4.76 21.25
CA LYS A 211 0.90 -4.17 21.62
C LYS A 211 1.90 -4.06 20.46
N SER A 212 1.75 -4.85 19.41
CA SER A 212 2.60 -4.83 18.22
C SER A 212 1.84 -4.30 17.01
N TRP A 213 2.58 -3.86 15.98
CA TRP A 213 1.97 -3.47 14.71
C TRP A 213 1.14 -4.61 14.10
N ASP A 214 1.67 -5.83 14.11
CA ASP A 214 0.97 -7.00 13.55
C ASP A 214 -0.37 -7.25 14.24
N SER A 215 -0.41 -7.11 15.58
CA SER A 215 -1.67 -7.23 16.33
C SER A 215 -2.64 -6.09 15.99
N LYS A 216 -2.17 -4.85 15.84
CA LYS A 216 -3.01 -3.71 15.41
C LYS A 216 -3.54 -3.92 13.99
N HIS A 217 -2.68 -4.35 13.06
CA HIS A 217 -3.07 -4.66 11.68
C HIS A 217 -4.14 -5.78 11.63
N ARG A 218 -3.98 -6.81 12.45
CA ARG A 218 -4.98 -7.87 12.59
C ARG A 218 -6.33 -7.34 13.07
N GLU A 219 -6.35 -6.42 14.04
CA GLU A 219 -7.61 -5.79 14.49
C GLU A 219 -8.26 -4.97 13.36
N ILE A 220 -7.49 -4.20 12.59
CA ILE A 220 -8.00 -3.48 11.40
C ILE A 220 -8.65 -4.45 10.43
N MET A 221 -7.99 -5.58 10.12
CA MET A 221 -8.54 -6.60 9.21
C MET A 221 -9.82 -7.25 9.75
N LEU A 222 -9.89 -7.50 11.07
CA LEU A 222 -11.08 -8.04 11.73
C LEU A 222 -12.24 -7.04 11.70
N LEU A 223 -11.98 -5.76 11.93
CA LEU A 223 -12.97 -4.69 11.79
C LEU A 223 -13.52 -4.64 10.35
N GLY A 224 -12.64 -4.66 9.36
CA GLY A 224 -13.04 -4.66 7.94
C GLY A 224 -13.84 -5.91 7.53
N LYS A 225 -13.62 -7.06 8.18
CA LYS A 225 -14.42 -8.27 7.96
C LYS A 225 -15.81 -8.18 8.60
N LYS A 226 -15.94 -7.50 9.74
CA LYS A 226 -17.20 -7.34 10.47
C LYS A 226 -18.10 -6.25 9.88
N GLN A 227 -17.53 -5.29 9.18
CA GLN A 227 -18.30 -4.20 8.58
C GLN A 227 -19.25 -4.74 7.49
N LEU A 228 -20.50 -4.35 7.57
CA LEU A 228 -21.52 -4.73 6.58
C LEU A 228 -21.15 -4.13 5.21
N PRO A 229 -21.25 -4.92 4.12
CA PRO A 229 -21.05 -4.39 2.79
C PRO A 229 -22.15 -3.38 2.45
N MET A 230 -21.76 -2.35 1.69
CA MET A 230 -22.70 -1.37 1.14
C MET A 230 -23.49 -2.00 0.00
N ALA A 231 -24.76 -1.64 -0.15
CA ALA A 231 -25.60 -2.09 -1.26
C ALA A 231 -25.01 -1.64 -2.61
N VAL A 232 -25.20 -2.43 -3.66
CA VAL A 232 -24.60 -2.13 -4.98
C VAL A 232 -25.16 -0.83 -5.55
N GLU A 233 -26.41 -0.52 -5.27
CA GLU A 233 -27.09 0.72 -5.69
C GLU A 233 -26.46 1.97 -5.08
N ASP A 234 -25.90 1.87 -3.87
CA ASP A 234 -25.22 2.98 -3.17
C ASP A 234 -23.78 3.20 -3.68
N LYS A 235 -23.20 2.25 -4.43
CA LYS A 235 -21.83 2.33 -4.99
C LYS A 235 -21.82 3.05 -6.34
N THR A 236 -22.04 4.34 -6.30
CA THR A 236 -22.09 5.22 -7.47
C THR A 236 -20.79 6.01 -7.66
N PRO A 237 -20.56 6.64 -8.82
CA PRO A 237 -19.45 7.57 -8.99
C PRO A 237 -19.46 8.76 -8.00
N LEU A 238 -20.63 9.16 -7.50
CA LEU A 238 -20.79 10.25 -6.55
C LEU A 238 -20.38 9.83 -5.12
N SER A 239 -20.62 8.57 -4.76
CA SER A 239 -20.21 8.01 -3.47
C SER A 239 -18.75 7.57 -3.44
N LEU A 240 -18.08 7.49 -4.59
CA LEU A 240 -16.68 7.09 -4.70
C LEU A 240 -15.76 8.14 -4.05
N ILE A 241 -14.80 7.68 -3.25
CA ILE A 241 -13.79 8.51 -2.62
C ILE A 241 -12.59 8.63 -3.54
N ALA A 242 -12.35 9.81 -4.09
CA ALA A 242 -11.19 10.06 -4.94
C ALA A 242 -9.89 10.08 -4.12
N GLY A 243 -8.79 9.54 -4.69
CA GLY A 243 -7.46 9.55 -4.06
C GLY A 243 -7.17 8.34 -3.17
N CYS A 244 -8.08 7.37 -3.07
CA CYS A 244 -7.80 6.07 -2.48
C CYS A 244 -7.19 5.13 -3.54
N GLU A 245 -6.19 4.35 -3.15
CA GLU A 245 -5.55 3.33 -4.01
C GLU A 245 -6.52 2.18 -4.34
N SER A 246 -7.41 1.84 -3.40
CA SER A 246 -8.51 0.89 -3.59
C SER A 246 -9.83 1.64 -3.67
N HIS A 247 -10.77 1.16 -4.47
CA HIS A 247 -12.10 1.75 -4.50
C HIS A 247 -12.72 1.74 -3.09
N ALA A 248 -13.16 2.90 -2.66
CA ALA A 248 -13.88 3.10 -1.41
C ALA A 248 -15.05 4.03 -1.65
N TRP A 249 -16.18 3.73 -1.03
CA TRP A 249 -17.42 4.48 -1.18
C TRP A 249 -17.91 4.96 0.18
N LEU A 250 -18.51 6.13 0.19
CA LEU A 250 -19.09 6.74 1.39
C LEU A 250 -20.35 7.49 1.02
N VAL A 251 -21.42 7.24 1.73
CA VAL A 251 -22.69 8.00 1.67
C VAL A 251 -23.08 8.42 3.06
N SER A 252 -23.84 9.51 3.16
CA SER A 252 -24.40 10.02 4.41
C SER A 252 -25.90 10.23 4.29
N ASP A 253 -26.61 9.96 5.38
CA ASP A 253 -27.98 10.34 5.61
C ASP A 253 -28.04 11.29 6.80
N ILE A 254 -28.87 12.34 6.77
CA ILE A 254 -29.12 13.25 7.89
C ILE A 254 -30.57 13.08 8.38
N ASN A 255 -30.74 12.96 9.71
CA ASN A 255 -32.07 12.89 10.28
C ASN A 255 -32.64 14.29 10.60
N ALA A 256 -33.91 14.37 11.01
CA ALA A 256 -34.58 15.61 11.35
C ALA A 256 -33.92 16.38 12.53
N ALA A 257 -33.09 15.72 13.33
CA ALA A 257 -32.34 16.33 14.43
C ALA A 257 -30.95 16.84 14.00
N GLY A 258 -30.60 16.81 12.73
CA GLY A 258 -29.29 17.23 12.22
C GLY A 258 -28.17 16.27 12.54
N VAL A 259 -28.48 15.01 12.82
CA VAL A 259 -27.50 13.95 13.12
C VAL A 259 -27.20 13.13 11.87
N TYR A 260 -25.93 13.03 11.53
CA TYR A 260 -25.45 12.28 10.36
C TYR A 260 -25.29 10.80 10.65
N ARG A 261 -25.65 9.99 9.66
CA ARG A 261 -25.38 8.56 9.61
C ARG A 261 -24.62 8.24 8.33
N PHE A 262 -23.53 7.52 8.47
CA PHE A 262 -22.66 7.16 7.36
C PHE A 262 -22.73 5.67 7.04
N LYS A 263 -22.69 5.36 5.75
CA LYS A 263 -22.42 4.01 5.24
C LYS A 263 -21.19 4.08 4.36
N ALA A 264 -20.25 3.18 4.57
CA ALA A 264 -19.02 3.12 3.80
C ALA A 264 -18.62 1.69 3.49
N ASP A 265 -17.94 1.49 2.37
CA ASP A 265 -17.40 0.20 1.96
C ASP A 265 -16.13 0.38 1.14
N SER A 266 -15.35 -0.69 1.01
CA SER A 266 -14.18 -0.75 0.12
C SER A 266 -13.93 -2.18 -0.34
N GLU A 267 -13.29 -2.33 -1.49
CA GLU A 267 -12.83 -3.63 -1.99
C GLU A 267 -11.74 -4.24 -1.12
N ALA A 268 -10.88 -3.39 -0.51
CA ALA A 268 -9.80 -3.82 0.38
C ALA A 268 -10.26 -3.90 1.84
N LYS A 269 -10.08 -5.07 2.47
CA LYS A 269 -10.45 -5.28 3.89
C LYS A 269 -9.75 -4.33 4.84
N VAL A 270 -8.49 -3.98 4.57
CA VAL A 270 -7.74 -3.01 5.38
C VAL A 270 -8.41 -1.64 5.34
N ILE A 271 -8.81 -1.17 4.16
CA ILE A 271 -9.52 0.12 4.01
C ILE A 271 -10.89 0.06 4.67
N ARG A 272 -11.62 -1.06 4.56
CA ARG A 272 -12.89 -1.25 5.29
C ARG A 272 -12.68 -1.16 6.80
N GLY A 273 -11.57 -1.72 7.32
CA GLY A 273 -11.22 -1.60 8.73
C GLY A 273 -10.89 -0.18 9.16
N LEU A 274 -10.17 0.57 8.34
CA LEU A 274 -9.90 1.99 8.58
C LEU A 274 -11.19 2.83 8.50
N LEU A 275 -12.08 2.54 7.56
CA LEU A 275 -13.41 3.14 7.50
C LEU A 275 -14.20 2.86 8.79
N ALA A 276 -14.21 1.63 9.30
CA ALA A 276 -14.88 1.30 10.56
C ALA A 276 -14.35 2.13 11.74
N ILE A 277 -13.03 2.34 11.81
CA ILE A 277 -12.38 3.18 12.84
C ILE A 277 -12.83 4.64 12.70
N ILE A 278 -12.84 5.18 11.48
CA ILE A 278 -13.29 6.56 11.22
C ILE A 278 -14.77 6.70 11.54
N LEU A 279 -15.61 5.76 11.10
CA LEU A 279 -17.05 5.80 11.36
C LEU A 279 -17.39 5.73 12.84
N ALA A 280 -16.62 5.00 13.65
CA ALA A 280 -16.78 5.00 15.12
C ALA A 280 -16.64 6.42 15.72
N ALA A 281 -15.89 7.30 15.07
CA ALA A 281 -15.68 8.67 15.53
C ALA A 281 -16.72 9.66 15.01
N VAL A 282 -17.33 9.45 13.85
CA VAL A 282 -18.17 10.45 13.16
C VAL A 282 -19.63 10.05 13.01
N ASP A 283 -19.93 8.74 13.06
CA ASP A 283 -21.31 8.26 12.85
C ASP A 283 -22.21 8.61 14.04
N ASN A 284 -23.47 8.90 13.75
CA ASN A 284 -24.48 9.29 14.73
C ASN A 284 -24.12 10.57 15.52
N LYS A 285 -23.49 11.54 14.84
CA LYS A 285 -23.08 12.84 15.40
C LYS A 285 -23.61 13.99 14.54
N THR A 286 -23.68 15.16 15.15
CA THR A 286 -23.99 16.43 14.46
C THR A 286 -22.76 16.95 13.70
N ALA A 287 -22.95 17.82 12.70
CA ALA A 287 -21.85 18.46 11.99
C ALA A 287 -20.87 19.17 12.95
N ALA A 288 -21.38 19.84 13.97
CA ALA A 288 -20.54 20.54 14.97
C ALA A 288 -19.64 19.55 15.75
N GLU A 289 -20.17 18.41 16.16
CA GLU A 289 -19.40 17.36 16.86
C GLU A 289 -18.35 16.73 15.96
N ILE A 290 -18.67 16.51 14.67
CA ILE A 290 -17.74 15.96 13.69
C ILE A 290 -16.60 16.93 13.42
N HIS A 291 -16.89 18.22 13.26
CA HIS A 291 -15.87 19.27 13.08
C HIS A 291 -14.97 19.46 14.32
N ALA A 292 -15.53 19.29 15.52
CA ALA A 292 -14.78 19.41 16.77
C ALA A 292 -13.87 18.19 17.05
N PHE A 293 -14.07 17.06 16.37
CA PHE A 293 -13.32 15.83 16.62
C PHE A 293 -11.94 15.87 15.97
N ASP A 294 -10.88 15.76 16.77
CA ASP A 294 -9.50 15.72 16.26
C ASP A 294 -9.13 14.32 15.76
N MET A 295 -9.40 14.10 14.48
CA MET A 295 -9.09 12.83 13.80
C MET A 295 -7.58 12.52 13.78
N ASN A 296 -6.72 13.54 13.70
CA ASN A 296 -5.27 13.33 13.68
C ASN A 296 -4.77 12.82 15.03
N ASN A 297 -5.21 13.43 16.12
CA ASN A 297 -4.87 12.97 17.46
C ASN A 297 -5.41 11.55 17.69
N TYR A 298 -6.64 11.28 17.29
CA TYR A 298 -7.24 9.94 17.37
C TYR A 298 -6.39 8.85 16.69
N PHE A 299 -5.97 9.07 15.45
CA PHE A 299 -5.10 8.14 14.74
C PHE A 299 -3.69 8.04 15.35
N SER A 300 -3.17 9.14 15.90
CA SER A 300 -1.91 9.18 16.63
C SER A 300 -1.96 8.33 17.90
N ASP A 301 -3.01 8.48 18.70
CA ASP A 301 -3.22 7.73 19.95
C ASP A 301 -3.37 6.24 19.71
N LEU A 302 -4.04 5.86 18.62
CA LEU A 302 -4.10 4.47 18.17
C LEU A 302 -2.74 3.94 17.66
N GLY A 303 -1.75 4.83 17.46
CA GLY A 303 -0.43 4.51 16.92
C GLY A 303 -0.49 4.03 15.47
N LEU A 304 -1.43 4.54 14.67
CA LEU A 304 -1.63 4.13 13.28
C LEU A 304 -0.82 4.99 12.31
N LEU A 305 -0.63 6.28 12.58
CA LEU A 305 0.02 7.22 11.66
C LEU A 305 1.45 6.82 11.26
N GLN A 306 2.20 6.23 12.18
CA GLN A 306 3.59 5.86 11.96
C GLN A 306 3.77 4.60 11.08
N HIS A 307 2.72 3.79 10.97
CA HIS A 307 2.77 2.47 10.34
C HIS A 307 1.93 2.37 9.06
N LEU A 308 1.11 3.38 8.77
CA LEU A 308 0.41 3.45 7.50
C LEU A 308 1.39 3.84 6.38
N SER A 309 1.38 3.08 5.27
CA SER A 309 2.11 3.49 4.08
C SER A 309 1.62 4.88 3.62
N PRO A 310 2.43 5.66 2.89
CA PRO A 310 2.01 6.96 2.36
C PRO A 310 0.69 6.91 1.58
N SER A 311 0.45 5.85 0.80
CA SER A 311 -0.79 5.66 0.05
C SER A 311 -2.00 5.43 0.96
N ARG A 312 -1.86 4.64 2.02
CA ARG A 312 -2.92 4.44 3.03
C ARG A 312 -3.19 5.70 3.84
N GLY A 313 -2.14 6.44 4.20
CA GLY A 313 -2.27 7.75 4.84
C GLY A 313 -3.02 8.76 3.95
N ASN A 314 -2.77 8.75 2.64
CA ASN A 314 -3.52 9.55 1.68
C ASN A 314 -4.98 9.10 1.58
N GLY A 315 -5.24 7.79 1.60
CA GLY A 315 -6.60 7.23 1.64
C GLY A 315 -7.39 7.68 2.87
N VAL A 316 -6.80 7.62 4.06
CA VAL A 316 -7.43 8.12 5.29
C VAL A 316 -7.78 9.62 5.18
N ARG A 317 -6.84 10.44 4.68
CA ARG A 317 -7.09 11.88 4.46
C ARG A 317 -8.21 12.11 3.45
N ALA A 318 -8.26 11.36 2.36
CA ALA A 318 -9.31 11.45 1.35
C ALA A 318 -10.70 11.09 1.94
N ILE A 319 -10.77 10.07 2.81
CA ILE A 319 -11.99 9.70 3.51
C ILE A 319 -12.46 10.84 4.42
N VAL A 320 -11.56 11.41 5.23
CA VAL A 320 -11.89 12.52 6.14
C VAL A 320 -12.34 13.75 5.36
N GLN A 321 -11.67 14.09 4.24
CA GLN A 321 -12.08 15.19 3.37
C GLN A 321 -13.47 14.96 2.77
N LYS A 322 -13.79 13.73 2.33
CA LYS A 322 -15.12 13.40 1.81
C LYS A 322 -16.21 13.55 2.89
N ILE A 323 -15.93 13.15 4.13
CA ILE A 323 -16.84 13.37 5.27
C ILE A 323 -17.09 14.87 5.46
N GLN A 324 -16.02 15.68 5.47
CA GLN A 324 -16.13 17.13 5.62
C GLN A 324 -16.95 17.79 4.50
N GLN A 325 -16.81 17.32 3.27
CA GLN A 325 -17.64 17.77 2.14
C GLN A 325 -19.11 17.45 2.36
N LEU A 326 -19.43 16.21 2.75
CA LEU A 326 -20.81 15.75 2.96
C LEU A 326 -21.53 16.44 4.12
N ILE A 327 -20.82 16.96 5.11
CA ILE A 327 -21.42 17.72 6.23
C ILE A 327 -21.47 19.23 5.98
N ALA A 328 -20.82 19.73 4.92
CA ALA A 328 -20.86 21.12 4.50
C ALA A 328 -21.99 21.44 3.50
N GLU A 329 -22.54 20.39 2.86
CA GLU A 329 -23.71 20.44 1.97
C GLU A 329 -25.01 20.43 2.80
#